data_7f65af0b7d9fc73934bbec8e9096a74c
#
_entry.id   7f65af0b7d9fc73934bbec8e9096a74c
#
_cell.length_a   1.000
_cell.length_b   1.000
_cell.length_c   1.000
_cell.angle_alpha   90.00
_cell.angle_beta   90.00
_cell.angle_gamma   90.00
#
_symmetry.space_group_name_H-M   'P 1'
#
loop_
_entity.id
_entity.type
_entity.pdbx_description
1 polymer ?
#
loop_
_entity_poly.entity_id
_entity_poly.type
_entity_poly.pdbx_seq_one_letter_code
_entity_poly.pdbx_strand_id
1 'polypeptide(L)'
;IIKAPLDRVYDNPVNARHIYKPYVIKELAASIATRGQKVAANAVLHPDIPGAFMLIDGHYRKRGIAAAGLHTIDLVVDRFESDIELYRASWALNEERSAQSPLDNAFAWRGLLNRGLVRNESHIAELLGVSLATVNKTLSLLSLPTKAVEKMSEHPERFGIFIGYELSMAAKSVGEEDLLSFIGRIVDEELSSREVAAFRAKLESGRERKRKETSRQYKIQNSGQQIGLLKEWDSGKVAFEVVLDDPKARAALVTELMARFGLAE
;
A
#
# COMPACT_ATOMS: atom_id res chain seq x y z
N ILE A 1 -1.53 15.03 -35.13
CA ILE A 1 -2.70 15.10 -34.23
C ILE A 1 -3.90 14.51 -34.99
N ILE A 2 -4.61 13.63 -34.34
CA ILE A 2 -5.81 12.95 -34.86
C ILE A 2 -7.00 13.41 -34.02
N LYS A 3 -8.11 13.77 -34.66
CA LYS A 3 -9.37 14.00 -33.98
C LYS A 3 -10.15 12.69 -33.93
N ALA A 4 -10.29 12.11 -32.73
CA ALA A 4 -10.95 10.83 -32.50
C ALA A 4 -12.33 11.00 -31.85
N PRO A 5 -13.31 10.15 -32.17
CA PRO A 5 -14.56 10.06 -31.44
C PRO A 5 -14.29 9.67 -29.99
N LEU A 6 -14.94 10.34 -29.02
CA LEU A 6 -14.68 10.14 -27.59
C LEU A 6 -15.04 8.73 -27.10
N ASP A 7 -16.05 8.13 -27.69
CA ASP A 7 -16.52 6.75 -27.45
C ASP A 7 -15.54 5.67 -27.96
N ARG A 8 -14.59 6.08 -28.81
CA ARG A 8 -13.50 5.21 -29.30
C ARG A 8 -12.20 5.39 -28.50
N VAL A 9 -12.21 6.17 -27.42
CA VAL A 9 -11.03 6.43 -26.59
C VAL A 9 -11.21 5.82 -25.21
N TYR A 10 -10.44 4.81 -24.91
CA TYR A 10 -10.52 4.01 -23.70
C TYR A 10 -9.48 4.46 -22.66
N ASP A 11 -9.78 4.23 -21.39
CA ASP A 11 -8.82 4.46 -20.32
C ASP A 11 -7.78 3.34 -20.31
N ASN A 12 -6.55 3.70 -20.02
CA ASN A 12 -5.45 2.73 -19.87
C ASN A 12 -5.62 1.96 -18.55
N PRO A 13 -5.74 0.63 -18.58
CA PRO A 13 -5.87 -0.19 -17.39
C PRO A 13 -4.62 -0.19 -16.48
N VAL A 14 -3.46 0.21 -17.02
CA VAL A 14 -2.21 0.39 -16.28
C VAL A 14 -1.87 1.88 -16.09
N ASN A 15 -2.87 2.76 -16.10
CA ASN A 15 -2.65 4.18 -15.90
C ASN A 15 -2.01 4.44 -14.53
N ALA A 16 -1.08 5.37 -14.51
CA ALA A 16 -0.39 5.77 -13.30
C ALA A 16 -1.26 6.60 -12.33
N ARG A 17 -2.33 7.26 -12.84
CA ARG A 17 -3.27 8.05 -12.03
C ARG A 17 -4.60 7.33 -11.89
N HIS A 18 -5.09 7.22 -10.66
CA HIS A 18 -6.36 6.57 -10.31
C HIS A 18 -7.39 7.53 -9.69
N ILE A 19 -6.94 8.60 -9.06
CA ILE A 19 -7.80 9.57 -8.35
C ILE A 19 -8.04 10.79 -9.23
N TYR A 20 -9.30 11.09 -9.50
CA TYR A 20 -9.74 12.23 -10.33
C TYR A 20 -10.66 13.14 -9.55
N LYS A 21 -10.22 14.38 -9.33
CA LYS A 21 -10.97 15.37 -8.55
C LYS A 21 -12.12 15.98 -9.36
N PRO A 22 -13.38 15.89 -8.90
CA PRO A 22 -14.54 16.38 -9.66
C PRO A 22 -14.46 17.88 -9.98
N TYR A 23 -13.94 18.69 -9.08
CA TYR A 23 -13.82 20.14 -9.31
C TYR A 23 -12.86 20.46 -10.46
N VAL A 24 -11.73 19.72 -10.57
CA VAL A 24 -10.76 19.90 -11.66
C VAL A 24 -11.38 19.51 -13.00
N ILE A 25 -12.19 18.44 -13.02
CA ILE A 25 -12.93 18.04 -14.23
C ILE A 25 -13.90 19.15 -14.64
N LYS A 26 -14.63 19.74 -13.68
CA LYS A 26 -15.61 20.82 -13.95
C LYS A 26 -14.93 22.09 -14.48
N GLU A 27 -13.84 22.53 -13.89
CA GLU A 27 -13.05 23.66 -14.36
C GLU A 27 -12.50 23.44 -15.77
N LEU A 28 -11.95 22.24 -16.01
CA LEU A 28 -11.44 21.86 -17.30
C LEU A 28 -12.54 21.78 -18.36
N ALA A 29 -13.72 21.27 -18.02
CA ALA A 29 -14.89 21.23 -18.89
C ALA A 29 -15.31 22.64 -19.31
N ALA A 30 -15.42 23.59 -18.37
CA ALA A 30 -15.74 24.98 -18.67
C ALA A 30 -14.68 25.64 -19.58
N SER A 31 -13.41 25.37 -19.32
CA SER A 31 -12.30 25.85 -20.15
C SER A 31 -12.35 25.28 -21.57
N ILE A 32 -12.60 23.98 -21.72
CA ILE A 32 -12.69 23.31 -23.01
C ILE A 32 -13.91 23.77 -23.80
N ALA A 33 -15.06 23.95 -23.15
CA ALA A 33 -16.27 24.45 -23.78
C ALA A 33 -16.08 25.83 -24.43
N THR A 34 -15.31 26.72 -23.75
CA THR A 34 -15.08 28.10 -24.21
C THR A 34 -13.94 28.23 -25.21
N ARG A 35 -12.84 27.50 -25.02
CA ARG A 35 -11.57 27.70 -25.73
C ARG A 35 -11.13 26.52 -26.59
N GLY A 36 -11.90 25.42 -26.58
CA GLY A 36 -11.53 24.16 -27.19
C GLY A 36 -10.39 23.45 -26.45
N GLN A 37 -10.03 22.28 -26.93
CA GLN A 37 -8.86 21.54 -26.46
C GLN A 37 -7.59 22.20 -26.97
N LYS A 38 -6.74 22.69 -26.07
CA LYS A 38 -5.47 23.39 -26.43
C LYS A 38 -4.27 22.45 -26.56
N VAL A 39 -4.29 21.35 -25.86
CA VAL A 39 -3.22 20.35 -25.82
C VAL A 39 -3.82 18.98 -26.13
N ALA A 40 -3.32 18.32 -27.15
CA ALA A 40 -3.73 16.96 -27.49
C ALA A 40 -3.43 15.98 -26.35
N ALA A 41 -4.24 14.95 -26.20
CA ALA A 41 -3.96 13.85 -25.27
C ALA A 41 -3.03 12.84 -25.96
N ASN A 42 -2.22 12.12 -25.18
CA ASN A 42 -1.35 11.06 -25.70
C ASN A 42 -2.07 9.71 -25.62
N ALA A 43 -2.04 8.95 -26.71
CA ALA A 43 -2.70 7.67 -26.83
C ALA A 43 -1.88 6.68 -27.66
N VAL A 44 -2.24 5.41 -27.56
CA VAL A 44 -1.84 4.34 -28.49
C VAL A 44 -3.07 3.80 -29.20
N LEU A 45 -2.85 3.04 -30.29
CA LEU A 45 -3.92 2.21 -30.83
C LEU A 45 -4.34 1.17 -29.79
N HIS A 46 -5.65 0.95 -29.66
CA HIS A 46 -6.14 -0.08 -28.71
C HIS A 46 -5.71 -1.47 -29.20
N PRO A 47 -5.10 -2.31 -28.33
CA PRO A 47 -4.57 -3.59 -28.77
C PRO A 47 -5.66 -4.55 -29.29
N ASP A 48 -6.86 -4.53 -28.69
CA ASP A 48 -7.91 -5.51 -28.95
C ASP A 48 -9.08 -4.95 -29.77
N ILE A 49 -9.20 -3.62 -29.93
CA ILE A 49 -10.36 -2.98 -30.59
C ILE A 49 -9.89 -2.18 -31.81
N PRO A 50 -10.10 -2.69 -33.03
CA PRO A 50 -9.70 -1.98 -34.25
C PRO A 50 -10.34 -0.59 -34.38
N GLY A 51 -9.53 0.41 -34.69
CA GLY A 51 -9.97 1.80 -34.85
C GLY A 51 -10.29 2.53 -33.54
N ALA A 52 -9.92 1.93 -32.37
CA ALA A 52 -10.00 2.55 -31.07
C ALA A 52 -8.60 2.97 -30.57
N PHE A 53 -8.59 3.80 -29.53
CA PHE A 53 -7.39 4.34 -28.90
C PHE A 53 -7.42 4.07 -27.41
N MET A 54 -6.25 3.92 -26.80
CA MET A 54 -6.07 3.79 -25.35
C MET A 54 -5.19 4.93 -24.87
N LEU A 55 -5.64 5.69 -23.85
CA LEU A 55 -4.92 6.85 -23.35
C LEU A 55 -3.65 6.47 -22.59
N ILE A 56 -2.57 7.21 -22.81
CA ILE A 56 -1.37 7.21 -21.98
C ILE A 56 -1.43 8.38 -21.00
N ASP A 57 -1.85 9.56 -21.48
CA ASP A 57 -2.04 10.78 -20.74
C ASP A 57 -3.28 11.53 -21.26
N GLY A 58 -3.86 12.40 -20.44
CA GLY A 58 -5.01 13.20 -20.79
C GLY A 58 -6.34 12.66 -20.29
N HIS A 59 -6.34 11.77 -19.32
CA HIS A 59 -7.55 11.23 -18.70
C HIS A 59 -8.46 12.33 -18.10
N TYR A 60 -7.89 13.39 -17.51
CA TYR A 60 -8.65 14.59 -17.11
C TYR A 60 -9.28 15.29 -18.31
N ARG A 61 -8.55 15.41 -19.44
CA ARG A 61 -9.07 16.03 -20.67
C ARG A 61 -10.23 15.24 -21.24
N LYS A 62 -10.12 13.90 -21.33
CA LYS A 62 -11.23 13.03 -21.76
C LYS A 62 -12.46 13.27 -20.89
N ARG A 63 -12.31 13.26 -19.56
CA ARG A 63 -13.41 13.52 -18.61
C ARG A 63 -13.98 14.93 -18.75
N GLY A 64 -13.12 15.93 -18.92
CA GLY A 64 -13.52 17.32 -19.15
C GLY A 64 -14.29 17.51 -20.46
N ILE A 65 -13.86 16.85 -21.54
CA ILE A 65 -14.53 16.87 -22.85
C ILE A 65 -15.92 16.22 -22.72
N ALA A 66 -16.03 15.06 -22.06
CA ALA A 66 -17.31 14.40 -21.78
C ALA A 66 -18.24 15.29 -20.96
N ALA A 67 -17.73 15.91 -19.89
CA ALA A 67 -18.49 16.82 -19.01
C ALA A 67 -18.92 18.12 -19.72
N ALA A 68 -18.19 18.55 -20.75
CA ALA A 68 -18.55 19.67 -21.64
C ALA A 68 -19.56 19.30 -22.71
N GLY A 69 -20.00 18.04 -22.78
CA GLY A 69 -20.93 17.54 -23.81
C GLY A 69 -20.33 17.44 -25.21
N LEU A 70 -19.01 17.41 -25.33
CA LEU A 70 -18.30 17.29 -26.60
C LEU A 70 -18.03 15.81 -26.92
N HIS A 71 -18.00 15.49 -28.23
CA HIS A 71 -17.92 14.10 -28.70
C HIS A 71 -16.60 13.71 -29.37
N THR A 72 -15.65 14.63 -29.41
CA THR A 72 -14.33 14.37 -30.04
C THR A 72 -13.20 14.87 -29.16
N ILE A 73 -12.05 14.18 -29.23
CA ILE A 73 -10.83 14.50 -28.54
C ILE A 73 -9.64 14.52 -29.53
N ASP A 74 -8.76 15.51 -29.39
CA ASP A 74 -7.54 15.57 -30.17
C ASP A 74 -6.46 14.71 -29.49
N LEU A 75 -5.85 13.79 -30.26
CA LEU A 75 -4.86 12.81 -29.81
C LEU A 75 -3.55 12.96 -30.58
N VAL A 76 -2.44 12.76 -29.88
CA VAL A 76 -1.15 12.32 -30.46
C VAL A 76 -1.08 10.82 -30.22
N VAL A 77 -0.85 10.06 -31.30
CA VAL A 77 -0.80 8.60 -31.22
C VAL A 77 0.64 8.13 -31.34
N ASP A 78 1.10 7.48 -30.26
CA ASP A 78 2.43 6.89 -30.15
C ASP A 78 2.35 5.36 -30.27
N ARG A 79 3.50 4.69 -30.28
CA ARG A 79 3.63 3.24 -30.25
C ARG A 79 4.53 2.82 -29.11
N PHE A 80 4.14 1.78 -28.40
CA PHE A 80 4.92 1.15 -27.34
C PHE A 80 4.96 -0.35 -27.60
N GLU A 81 6.05 -0.99 -27.21
CA GLU A 81 6.27 -2.41 -27.46
C GLU A 81 5.63 -3.28 -26.37
N SER A 82 5.36 -2.69 -25.18
CA SER A 82 4.81 -3.43 -24.04
C SER A 82 4.01 -2.54 -23.09
N ASP A 83 3.13 -3.17 -22.29
CA ASP A 83 2.35 -2.51 -21.23
C ASP A 83 3.25 -1.85 -20.18
N ILE A 84 4.43 -2.41 -19.93
CA ILE A 84 5.38 -1.85 -18.97
C ILE A 84 6.02 -0.56 -19.47
N GLU A 85 6.34 -0.47 -20.75
CA GLU A 85 6.81 0.77 -21.38
C GLU A 85 5.71 1.84 -21.40
N LEU A 86 4.47 1.42 -21.71
CA LEU A 86 3.30 2.27 -21.65
C LEU A 86 3.11 2.85 -20.23
N TYR A 87 3.26 2.02 -19.20
CA TYR A 87 3.19 2.47 -17.81
C TYR A 87 4.31 3.46 -17.49
N ARG A 88 5.56 3.18 -17.88
CA ARG A 88 6.70 4.09 -17.67
C ARG A 88 6.48 5.45 -18.32
N ALA A 89 5.96 5.47 -19.54
CA ALA A 89 5.62 6.70 -20.24
C ALA A 89 4.52 7.50 -19.50
N SER A 90 3.47 6.82 -19.07
CA SER A 90 2.40 7.43 -18.27
C SER A 90 2.92 7.96 -16.92
N TRP A 91 3.80 7.22 -16.25
CA TRP A 91 4.45 7.65 -15.02
C TRP A 91 5.27 8.92 -15.23
N ALA A 92 6.19 8.94 -16.20
CA ALA A 92 7.07 10.07 -16.50
C ALA A 92 6.28 11.34 -16.83
N LEU A 93 5.26 11.25 -17.69
CA LEU A 93 4.40 12.38 -18.07
C LEU A 93 3.61 12.95 -16.88
N ASN A 94 3.27 12.13 -15.91
CA ASN A 94 2.57 12.60 -14.70
C ASN A 94 3.53 13.25 -13.71
N GLU A 95 4.75 12.70 -13.51
CA GLU A 95 5.77 13.29 -12.64
C GLU A 95 6.22 14.66 -13.11
N GLU A 96 6.40 14.86 -14.43
CA GLU A 96 6.80 16.16 -15.00
C GLU A 96 5.74 17.26 -14.80
N ARG A 97 4.44 16.91 -14.74
CA ARG A 97 3.35 17.90 -14.69
C ARG A 97 2.80 18.15 -13.29
N SER A 98 2.59 17.10 -12.55
CA SER A 98 2.14 17.16 -11.16
C SER A 98 2.37 15.79 -10.53
N ALA A 99 3.18 15.76 -9.48
CA ALA A 99 3.45 14.53 -8.75
C ALA A 99 2.15 13.79 -8.42
N GLN A 100 2.14 12.49 -8.66
CA GLN A 100 1.03 11.62 -8.29
C GLN A 100 0.94 11.52 -6.78
N SER A 101 -0.26 11.37 -6.25
CA SER A 101 -0.39 11.08 -4.84
C SER A 101 0.19 9.70 -4.52
N PRO A 102 0.72 9.48 -3.32
CA PRO A 102 1.15 8.14 -2.89
C PRO A 102 0.04 7.09 -3.01
N LEU A 103 -1.21 7.51 -2.90
CA LEU A 103 -2.36 6.63 -3.04
C LEU A 103 -2.60 6.22 -4.50
N ASP A 104 -2.44 7.15 -5.47
CA ASP A 104 -2.42 6.81 -6.90
C ASP A 104 -1.36 5.76 -7.20
N ASN A 105 -0.14 5.98 -6.69
CA ASN A 105 0.98 5.07 -6.85
C ASN A 105 0.70 3.70 -6.23
N ALA A 106 0.07 3.67 -5.06
CA ALA A 106 -0.29 2.41 -4.39
C ALA A 106 -1.23 1.57 -5.27
N PHE A 107 -2.28 2.18 -5.82
CA PHE A 107 -3.21 1.51 -6.72
C PHE A 107 -2.54 1.03 -8.01
N ALA A 108 -1.75 1.92 -8.66
CA ALA A 108 -1.05 1.59 -9.89
C ALA A 108 -0.07 0.43 -9.69
N TRP A 109 0.78 0.49 -8.66
CA TRP A 109 1.79 -0.54 -8.38
C TRP A 109 1.18 -1.87 -7.98
N ARG A 110 0.08 -1.85 -7.21
CA ARG A 110 -0.70 -3.07 -6.94
C ARG A 110 -1.29 -3.65 -8.22
N GLY A 111 -1.76 -2.81 -9.13
CA GLY A 111 -2.25 -3.21 -10.45
C GLY A 111 -1.17 -3.89 -11.29
N LEU A 112 0.07 -3.37 -11.29
CA LEU A 112 1.21 -3.98 -12.00
C LEU A 112 1.55 -5.36 -11.43
N LEU A 113 1.58 -5.50 -10.10
CA LEU A 113 1.82 -6.78 -9.41
C LEU A 113 0.73 -7.80 -9.74
N ASN A 114 -0.53 -7.42 -9.62
CA ASN A 114 -1.68 -8.30 -9.83
C ASN A 114 -1.78 -8.80 -11.30
N ARG A 115 -1.29 -8.01 -12.25
CA ARG A 115 -1.24 -8.37 -13.68
C ARG A 115 0.01 -9.14 -14.07
N GLY A 116 0.94 -9.34 -13.15
CA GLY A 116 2.23 -9.99 -13.42
C GLY A 116 3.17 -9.18 -14.32
N LEU A 117 2.93 -7.88 -14.52
CA LEU A 117 3.77 -7.00 -15.30
C LEU A 117 5.10 -6.71 -14.59
N VAL A 118 5.12 -6.80 -13.28
CA VAL A 118 6.31 -6.75 -12.43
C VAL A 118 6.33 -7.97 -11.51
N ARG A 119 7.53 -8.46 -11.20
CA ARG A 119 7.71 -9.69 -10.42
C ARG A 119 7.46 -9.49 -8.92
N ASN A 120 7.88 -8.35 -8.40
CA ASN A 120 7.82 -8.00 -6.98
C ASN A 120 8.08 -6.50 -6.77
N GLU A 121 8.07 -6.07 -5.53
CA GLU A 121 8.31 -4.69 -5.11
C GLU A 121 9.71 -4.17 -5.49
N SER A 122 10.72 -5.04 -5.46
CA SER A 122 12.08 -4.67 -5.89
C SER A 122 12.14 -4.33 -7.38
N HIS A 123 11.37 -5.07 -8.20
CA HIS A 123 11.27 -4.78 -9.64
C HIS A 123 10.56 -3.44 -9.90
N ILE A 124 9.57 -3.05 -9.10
CA ILE A 124 8.95 -1.71 -9.17
C ILE A 124 10.00 -0.64 -8.83
N ALA A 125 10.76 -0.84 -7.76
CA ALA A 125 11.80 0.09 -7.33
C ALA A 125 12.84 0.34 -8.42
N GLU A 126 13.33 -0.72 -9.05
CA GLU A 126 14.28 -0.68 -10.16
C GLU A 126 13.67 0.00 -11.40
N LEU A 127 12.45 -0.39 -11.79
CA LEU A 127 11.75 0.12 -12.97
C LEU A 127 11.54 1.64 -12.92
N LEU A 128 11.24 2.18 -11.74
CA LEU A 128 10.88 3.59 -11.56
C LEU A 128 12.00 4.44 -10.95
N GLY A 129 13.13 3.83 -10.58
CA GLY A 129 14.26 4.54 -9.95
C GLY A 129 13.95 5.04 -8.53
N VAL A 130 13.01 4.40 -7.81
CA VAL A 130 12.66 4.74 -6.42
C VAL A 130 13.23 3.72 -5.44
N SER A 131 13.32 4.07 -4.15
CA SER A 131 13.81 3.12 -3.15
C SER A 131 12.77 2.01 -2.87
N LEU A 132 13.22 0.80 -2.56
CA LEU A 132 12.35 -0.29 -2.12
C LEU A 132 11.55 0.10 -0.87
N ALA A 133 12.15 0.88 0.04
CA ALA A 133 11.45 1.41 1.20
C ALA A 133 10.28 2.33 0.83
N THR A 134 10.44 3.13 -0.23
CA THR A 134 9.38 3.95 -0.81
C THR A 134 8.24 3.07 -1.34
N VAL A 135 8.56 2.04 -2.11
CA VAL A 135 7.55 1.11 -2.65
C VAL A 135 6.76 0.44 -1.53
N ASN A 136 7.46 -0.11 -0.53
CA ASN A 136 6.82 -0.79 0.59
C ASN A 136 5.90 0.13 1.42
N LYS A 137 6.34 1.36 1.70
CA LYS A 137 5.52 2.36 2.40
C LYS A 137 4.29 2.74 1.57
N THR A 138 4.45 2.94 0.28
CA THR A 138 3.34 3.27 -0.63
C THR A 138 2.33 2.14 -0.69
N LEU A 139 2.75 0.90 -0.90
CA LEU A 139 1.85 -0.25 -0.95
C LEU A 139 1.16 -0.53 0.39
N SER A 140 1.77 -0.14 1.51
CA SER A 140 1.14 -0.29 2.83
C SER A 140 -0.14 0.56 3.00
N LEU A 141 -0.33 1.61 2.19
CA LEU A 141 -1.57 2.40 2.20
C LEU A 141 -2.79 1.56 1.85
N LEU A 142 -2.62 0.53 1.02
CA LEU A 142 -3.72 -0.38 0.64
C LEU A 142 -4.08 -1.41 1.74
N SER A 143 -3.37 -1.41 2.86
CA SER A 143 -3.77 -2.16 4.06
C SER A 143 -4.77 -1.41 4.95
N LEU A 144 -5.04 -0.13 4.65
CA LEU A 144 -6.04 0.66 5.32
C LEU A 144 -7.46 0.16 5.02
N PRO A 145 -8.43 0.32 5.93
CA PRO A 145 -9.83 0.06 5.65
C PRO A 145 -10.33 0.86 4.43
N THR A 146 -11.25 0.28 3.67
CA THR A 146 -11.78 0.88 2.43
C THR A 146 -12.28 2.31 2.65
N LYS A 147 -13.06 2.54 3.72
CA LYS A 147 -13.56 3.89 4.05
C LYS A 147 -12.45 4.91 4.36
N ALA A 148 -11.34 4.44 4.94
CA ALA A 148 -10.18 5.30 5.18
C ALA A 148 -9.52 5.71 3.87
N VAL A 149 -9.34 4.76 2.94
CA VAL A 149 -8.82 5.01 1.60
C VAL A 149 -9.73 5.96 0.82
N GLU A 150 -11.05 5.76 0.86
CA GLU A 150 -12.05 6.63 0.23
C GLU A 150 -11.92 8.06 0.75
N LYS A 151 -11.92 8.25 2.09
CA LYS A 151 -11.78 9.56 2.72
C LYS A 151 -10.46 10.26 2.38
N MET A 152 -9.35 9.50 2.32
CA MET A 152 -8.05 10.03 1.87
C MET A 152 -8.07 10.43 0.39
N SER A 153 -8.84 9.74 -0.44
CA SER A 153 -8.95 10.02 -1.88
C SER A 153 -9.67 11.34 -2.18
N GLU A 154 -10.44 11.89 -1.24
CA GLU A 154 -11.08 13.20 -1.36
C GLU A 154 -10.04 14.33 -1.30
N HIS A 155 -8.95 14.14 -0.52
CA HIS A 155 -7.89 15.11 -0.28
C HIS A 155 -6.49 14.48 -0.45
N PRO A 156 -6.15 13.89 -1.60
CA PRO A 156 -4.92 13.10 -1.77
C PRO A 156 -3.64 13.92 -1.56
N GLU A 157 -3.70 15.24 -1.75
CA GLU A 157 -2.57 16.16 -1.51
C GLU A 157 -2.18 16.28 -0.03
N ARG A 158 -3.08 15.94 0.88
CA ARG A 158 -2.84 15.98 2.33
C ARG A 158 -2.10 14.73 2.84
N PHE A 159 -2.11 13.66 2.07
CA PHE A 159 -1.59 12.35 2.45
C PHE A 159 -0.32 12.00 1.69
N GLY A 160 0.77 12.74 2.01
CA GLY A 160 2.11 12.36 1.56
C GLY A 160 2.50 10.96 2.09
N ILE A 161 3.55 10.37 1.50
CA ILE A 161 3.98 8.99 1.78
C ILE A 161 4.22 8.72 3.28
N PHE A 162 4.75 9.68 4.02
CA PHE A 162 5.02 9.54 5.46
C PHE A 162 3.72 9.53 6.26
N ILE A 163 2.80 10.46 5.99
CA ILE A 163 1.49 10.51 6.65
C ILE A 163 0.70 9.23 6.36
N GLY A 164 0.65 8.80 5.09
CA GLY A 164 -0.02 7.56 4.71
C GLY A 164 0.55 6.33 5.42
N TYR A 165 1.88 6.23 5.50
CA TYR A 165 2.55 5.15 6.22
C TYR A 165 2.23 5.16 7.72
N GLU A 166 2.29 6.33 8.39
CA GLU A 166 1.92 6.46 9.80
C GLU A 166 0.47 6.04 10.04
N LEU A 167 -0.46 6.40 9.15
CA LEU A 167 -1.85 5.95 9.21
C LEU A 167 -1.97 4.43 9.05
N SER A 168 -1.22 3.82 8.12
CA SER A 168 -1.22 2.36 7.93
C SER A 168 -0.71 1.60 9.15
N MET A 169 0.20 2.21 9.91
CA MET A 169 0.68 1.67 11.17
C MET A 169 -0.33 1.88 12.30
N ALA A 170 -0.93 3.07 12.39
CA ALA A 170 -1.96 3.38 13.39
C ALA A 170 -3.19 2.46 13.24
N ALA A 171 -3.62 2.16 12.02
CA ALA A 171 -4.76 1.30 11.72
C ALA A 171 -4.65 -0.12 12.35
N LYS A 172 -3.43 -0.59 12.61
CA LYS A 172 -3.19 -1.87 13.31
C LYS A 172 -3.53 -1.81 14.80
N SER A 173 -3.71 -0.60 15.32
CA SER A 173 -3.79 -0.33 16.76
C SER A 173 -5.08 0.37 17.17
N VAL A 174 -5.84 0.95 16.26
CA VAL A 174 -7.07 1.70 16.56
C VAL A 174 -8.27 1.11 15.83
N GLY A 175 -9.48 1.43 16.29
CA GLY A 175 -10.72 1.10 15.60
C GLY A 175 -10.89 1.93 14.31
N GLU A 176 -11.77 1.48 13.41
CA GLU A 176 -12.04 2.16 12.15
C GLU A 176 -12.58 3.58 12.37
N GLU A 177 -13.46 3.77 13.34
CA GLU A 177 -14.04 5.10 13.66
C GLU A 177 -12.99 6.09 14.14
N ASP A 178 -12.10 5.68 15.04
CA ASP A 178 -10.99 6.51 15.53
C ASP A 178 -10.03 6.88 14.39
N LEU A 179 -9.76 5.91 13.50
CA LEU A 179 -8.93 6.14 12.32
C LEU A 179 -9.56 7.16 11.37
N LEU A 180 -10.87 7.04 11.09
CA LEU A 180 -11.61 7.97 10.23
C LEU A 180 -11.68 9.38 10.84
N SER A 181 -11.88 9.47 12.16
CA SER A 181 -11.82 10.73 12.90
C SER A 181 -10.43 11.37 12.77
N PHE A 182 -9.39 10.59 12.93
CA PHE A 182 -8.01 11.07 12.80
C PHE A 182 -7.67 11.54 11.38
N ILE A 183 -8.13 10.82 10.35
CA ILE A 183 -8.00 11.24 8.95
C ILE A 183 -8.69 12.60 8.73
N GLY A 184 -9.90 12.80 9.30
CA GLY A 184 -10.58 14.11 9.26
C GLY A 184 -9.74 15.22 9.87
N ARG A 185 -9.16 15.00 11.05
CA ARG A 185 -8.30 15.98 11.70
C ARG A 185 -7.04 16.32 10.87
N ILE A 186 -6.43 15.35 10.19
CA ILE A 186 -5.29 15.60 9.30
C ILE A 186 -5.67 16.61 8.21
N VAL A 187 -6.88 16.50 7.67
CA VAL A 187 -7.39 17.41 6.64
C VAL A 187 -7.73 18.76 7.22
N ASP A 188 -8.54 18.79 8.28
CA ASP A 188 -9.12 20.02 8.85
C ASP A 188 -8.09 20.89 9.58
N GLU A 189 -7.17 20.24 10.33
CA GLU A 189 -6.13 20.91 11.14
C GLU A 189 -4.79 21.02 10.38
N GLU A 190 -4.72 20.53 9.14
CA GLU A 190 -3.51 20.53 8.30
C GLU A 190 -2.27 19.90 8.97
N LEU A 191 -2.47 18.81 9.69
CA LEU A 191 -1.41 18.17 10.48
C LEU A 191 -0.20 17.78 9.63
N SER A 192 0.98 18.10 10.12
CA SER A 192 2.25 17.69 9.54
C SER A 192 2.54 16.19 9.80
N SER A 193 3.45 15.59 9.04
CA SER A 193 3.89 14.21 9.25
C SER A 193 4.44 13.96 10.66
N ARG A 194 5.08 14.96 11.28
CA ARG A 194 5.61 14.88 12.64
C ARG A 194 4.48 14.83 13.69
N GLU A 195 3.42 15.60 13.50
CA GLU A 195 2.25 15.60 14.39
C GLU A 195 1.48 14.30 14.27
N VAL A 196 1.33 13.77 13.05
CA VAL A 196 0.71 12.46 12.80
C VAL A 196 1.51 11.33 13.46
N ALA A 197 2.84 11.34 13.36
CA ALA A 197 3.70 10.37 14.03
C ALA A 197 3.60 10.48 15.56
N ALA A 198 3.56 11.70 16.11
CA ALA A 198 3.41 11.93 17.55
C ALA A 198 2.04 11.41 18.05
N PHE A 199 0.97 11.63 17.28
CA PHE A 199 -0.36 11.12 17.62
C PHE A 199 -0.37 9.59 17.62
N ARG A 200 0.20 8.94 16.60
CA ARG A 200 0.35 7.47 16.57
C ARG A 200 1.09 6.96 17.81
N ALA A 201 2.22 7.58 18.14
CA ALA A 201 3.01 7.19 19.32
C ALA A 201 2.19 7.30 20.61
N LYS A 202 1.35 8.34 20.75
CA LYS A 202 0.44 8.51 21.88
C LYS A 202 -0.61 7.42 21.95
N LEU A 203 -1.20 7.04 20.81
CA LEU A 203 -2.17 5.93 20.73
C LEU A 203 -1.54 4.60 21.13
N GLU A 204 -0.31 4.34 20.69
CA GLU A 204 0.44 3.13 21.04
C GLU A 204 0.88 3.11 22.51
N SER A 205 1.20 4.27 23.10
CA SER A 205 1.61 4.38 24.51
C SER A 205 0.45 4.24 25.49
N GLY A 206 -0.77 4.59 25.09
CA GLY A 206 -1.99 4.41 25.87
C GLY A 206 -2.44 2.94 25.98
N ARG A 207 -1.92 2.06 25.16
CA ARG A 207 -2.02 0.61 25.37
C ARG A 207 -0.92 0.20 26.34
N GLU A 208 -1.31 -0.36 27.48
CA GLU A 208 -0.39 -1.14 28.30
C GLU A 208 0.35 -2.10 27.35
N ARG A 209 1.60 -1.82 27.07
CA ARG A 209 2.49 -2.83 26.49
C ARG A 209 2.39 -4.01 27.41
N LYS A 210 1.78 -5.12 26.98
CA LYS A 210 1.93 -6.39 27.69
C LYS A 210 3.43 -6.52 27.93
N ARG A 211 3.84 -6.28 29.16
CA ARG A 211 5.25 -6.41 29.57
C ARG A 211 5.66 -7.78 29.05
N LYS A 212 6.69 -7.83 28.21
CA LYS A 212 7.27 -9.11 27.83
C LYS A 212 7.61 -9.76 29.14
N GLU A 213 6.91 -10.85 29.47
CA GLU A 213 7.16 -11.58 30.71
C GLU A 213 8.63 -11.95 30.73
N THR A 214 9.33 -11.51 31.75
CA THR A 214 10.73 -11.81 31.93
C THR A 214 10.84 -13.28 32.30
N SER A 215 11.57 -14.07 31.56
CA SER A 215 11.83 -15.46 31.91
C SER A 215 13.23 -15.60 32.49
N ARG A 216 13.32 -16.29 33.58
CA ARG A 216 14.62 -16.80 34.11
C ARG A 216 14.90 -18.09 33.36
N GLN A 217 16.14 -18.23 32.89
CA GLN A 217 16.57 -19.40 32.12
C GLN A 217 17.71 -20.10 32.85
N TYR A 218 17.53 -21.39 33.07
CA TYR A 218 18.50 -22.26 33.72
C TYR A 218 18.95 -23.33 32.74
N LYS A 219 20.27 -23.40 32.51
CA LYS A 219 20.85 -24.44 31.66
C LYS A 219 20.90 -25.76 32.43
N ILE A 220 20.38 -26.81 31.84
CA ILE A 220 20.49 -28.16 32.37
C ILE A 220 21.77 -28.78 31.80
N GLN A 221 22.68 -29.21 32.68
CA GLN A 221 23.96 -29.76 32.26
C GLN A 221 24.11 -31.18 32.81
N ASN A 222 24.73 -32.04 32.01
CA ASN A 222 25.20 -33.35 32.42
C ASN A 222 26.66 -33.49 31.99
N SER A 223 27.54 -33.83 32.95
CA SER A 223 28.99 -33.97 32.71
C SER A 223 29.64 -32.79 31.96
N GLY A 224 29.18 -31.55 32.24
CA GLY A 224 29.70 -30.33 31.61
C GLY A 224 29.09 -29.99 30.23
N GLN A 225 28.26 -30.83 29.66
CA GLN A 225 27.57 -30.58 28.42
C GLN A 225 26.12 -30.12 28.69
N GLN A 226 25.65 -29.09 27.97
CA GLN A 226 24.27 -28.64 28.08
C GLN A 226 23.35 -29.66 27.39
N ILE A 227 22.44 -30.24 28.17
CA ILE A 227 21.48 -31.24 27.70
C ILE A 227 20.03 -30.72 27.65
N GLY A 228 19.80 -29.49 28.15
CA GLY A 228 18.45 -28.92 28.19
C GLY A 228 18.36 -27.51 28.71
N LEU A 229 17.12 -27.05 28.88
CA LEU A 229 16.79 -25.70 29.33
C LEU A 229 15.51 -25.73 30.18
N LEU A 230 15.56 -25.08 31.33
CA LEU A 230 14.40 -24.76 32.15
C LEU A 230 14.09 -23.27 32.01
N LYS A 231 12.90 -22.90 31.71
CA LYS A 231 12.42 -21.51 31.70
C LYS A 231 11.29 -21.35 32.69
N GLU A 232 11.40 -20.31 33.51
CA GLU A 232 10.40 -19.92 34.50
C GLU A 232 10.00 -18.47 34.23
N TRP A 233 8.70 -18.20 34.19
CA TRP A 233 8.13 -16.84 34.01
C TRP A 233 7.46 -16.38 35.30
N ASP A 234 7.47 -15.07 35.53
CA ASP A 234 6.83 -14.45 36.70
C ASP A 234 5.30 -14.70 36.74
N SER A 235 4.69 -15.06 35.60
CA SER A 235 3.29 -15.51 35.49
C SER A 235 3.02 -16.90 36.08
N GLY A 236 4.05 -17.59 36.57
CA GLY A 236 3.96 -18.98 37.05
C GLY A 236 4.07 -20.05 35.95
N LYS A 237 4.27 -19.65 34.69
CA LYS A 237 4.53 -20.60 33.61
C LYS A 237 5.95 -21.15 33.75
N VAL A 238 6.06 -22.47 33.62
CA VAL A 238 7.36 -23.19 33.56
C VAL A 238 7.41 -23.99 32.27
N ALA A 239 8.54 -23.93 31.56
CA ALA A 239 8.84 -24.81 30.43
C ALA A 239 10.15 -25.54 30.69
N PHE A 240 10.12 -26.83 30.51
CA PHE A 240 11.25 -27.74 30.72
C PHE A 240 11.49 -28.52 29.44
N GLU A 241 12.70 -28.48 28.93
CA GLU A 241 13.13 -29.17 27.75
C GLU A 241 14.49 -29.82 28.04
N VAL A 242 14.57 -31.14 27.84
CA VAL A 242 15.81 -31.89 28.05
C VAL A 242 15.91 -33.01 27.02
N VAL A 243 17.11 -33.20 26.50
CA VAL A 243 17.44 -34.32 25.60
C VAL A 243 18.26 -35.32 26.37
N LEU A 244 17.75 -36.56 26.48
CA LEU A 244 18.40 -37.66 27.15
C LEU A 244 18.60 -38.78 26.13
N ASP A 245 19.85 -39.11 25.83
CA ASP A 245 20.21 -40.20 24.88
C ASP A 245 19.95 -41.55 25.49
N ASP A 246 20.13 -41.69 26.81
CA ASP A 246 19.88 -42.94 27.53
C ASP A 246 18.35 -43.22 27.67
N PRO A 247 17.84 -44.31 27.07
CA PRO A 247 16.42 -44.66 27.15
C PRO A 247 15.92 -44.90 28.58
N LYS A 248 16.77 -45.44 29.47
CA LYS A 248 16.42 -45.75 30.86
C LYS A 248 16.27 -44.45 31.66
N ALA A 249 17.20 -43.51 31.51
CA ALA A 249 17.15 -42.21 32.18
C ALA A 249 15.92 -41.40 31.70
N ARG A 250 15.62 -41.45 30.40
CA ARG A 250 14.43 -40.81 29.83
C ARG A 250 13.11 -41.40 30.37
N ALA A 251 13.01 -42.74 30.42
CA ALA A 251 11.83 -43.40 30.98
C ALA A 251 11.63 -43.09 32.47
N ALA A 252 12.71 -43.07 33.26
CA ALA A 252 12.68 -42.72 34.68
C ALA A 252 12.18 -41.27 34.87
N LEU A 253 12.70 -40.31 34.11
CA LEU A 253 12.25 -38.93 34.17
C LEU A 253 10.77 -38.77 33.81
N VAL A 254 10.31 -39.43 32.75
CA VAL A 254 8.91 -39.37 32.32
C VAL A 254 8.00 -39.92 33.42
N THR A 255 8.37 -41.05 34.05
CA THR A 255 7.62 -41.68 35.15
C THR A 255 7.55 -40.73 36.36
N GLU A 256 8.63 -40.07 36.70
CA GLU A 256 8.65 -39.07 37.80
C GLU A 256 7.75 -37.88 37.52
N LEU A 257 7.79 -37.32 36.31
CA LEU A 257 6.92 -36.21 35.88
C LEU A 257 5.45 -36.62 35.87
N MET A 258 5.11 -37.82 35.40
CA MET A 258 3.75 -38.36 35.43
C MET A 258 3.25 -38.50 36.87
N ALA A 259 4.04 -39.06 37.76
CA ALA A 259 3.69 -39.20 39.15
C ALA A 259 3.47 -37.84 39.86
N ARG A 260 4.28 -36.84 39.51
CA ARG A 260 4.22 -35.51 40.13
C ARG A 260 3.07 -34.64 39.63
N PHE A 261 2.75 -34.71 38.36
CA PHE A 261 1.79 -33.81 37.70
C PHE A 261 0.51 -34.49 37.22
N GLY A 262 0.31 -35.78 37.50
CA GLY A 262 -0.91 -36.50 37.11
C GLY A 262 -1.14 -36.49 35.59
N LEU A 263 -0.08 -36.61 34.79
CA LEU A 263 -0.18 -36.60 33.33
C LEU A 263 -0.94 -37.87 32.87
N ALA A 264 -1.97 -37.67 32.04
CA ALA A 264 -2.65 -38.72 31.30
C ALA A 264 -2.09 -38.82 29.87
N GLU A 265 -2.10 -40.05 29.30
CA GLU A 265 -1.77 -40.26 27.90
C GLU A 265 -2.80 -39.62 26.95
#